data_26b85ccf680f56ee44f73f4b6239f1fa
#
_entry.id   26b85ccf680f56ee44f73f4b6239f1fa
#
_cell.length_a   1.000
_cell.length_b   1.000
_cell.length_c   1.000
_cell.angle_alpha   90.00
_cell.angle_beta   90.00
_cell.angle_gamma   90.00
#
_symmetry.space_group_name_H-M   'P 1'
#
loop_
_entity.id
_entity.type
_entity.pdbx_description
1 polymer ?
#
loop_
_entity_poly.entity_id
_entity_poly.type
_entity_poly.pdbx_seq_one_letter_code
_entity_poly.pdbx_strand_id
1 'polypeptide(L)'
;MHKCPKEFGAPRTCGRVVPFRAFLLHEGVICDSLSTAMEKTLFQKIADKEIPSDMVYEDEHCVAFRDISPSAPVHILLVPRKPLRDIASATAEDAALLSHLMLKVGDIARAQGIAESGYRTVLNTGEDGGQTVPHLHIHIIGGRSMQWPPG
;
A
#
# COMPACT_ATOMS: atom_id res chain seq x y z
N MET A 1 31.59 23.84 35.01
CA MET A 1 32.30 22.59 34.64
C MET A 1 31.26 21.56 34.30
N HIS A 2 30.88 21.46 33.03
CA HIS A 2 29.95 20.42 32.54
C HIS A 2 30.69 19.50 31.58
N LYS A 3 30.78 18.24 31.98
CA LYS A 3 31.41 17.18 31.21
C LYS A 3 30.52 16.78 30.02
N CYS A 4 31.10 16.78 28.84
CA CYS A 4 30.54 16.24 27.63
C CYS A 4 30.60 14.71 27.65
N PRO A 5 29.53 13.98 27.31
CA PRO A 5 29.59 12.51 27.16
C PRO A 5 30.10 12.11 25.78
N LYS A 6 30.79 10.99 25.79
CA LYS A 6 31.57 10.35 24.76
C LYS A 6 30.77 9.95 23.51
N GLU A 7 31.42 10.09 22.38
CA GLU A 7 31.04 9.57 21.06
C GLU A 7 30.80 8.06 21.08
N PHE A 8 29.66 7.64 20.54
CA PHE A 8 29.41 6.24 20.19
C PHE A 8 29.79 6.04 18.73
N GLY A 9 30.85 5.26 18.52
CA GLY A 9 31.30 4.83 17.21
C GLY A 9 30.30 3.87 16.55
N ALA A 10 29.93 4.18 15.32
CA ALA A 10 29.12 3.32 14.47
C ALA A 10 29.95 2.14 13.92
N PRO A 11 29.46 0.91 13.93
CA PRO A 11 30.08 -0.18 13.17
C PRO A 11 29.69 -0.07 11.70
N ARG A 12 30.70 0.08 10.84
CA ARG A 12 30.57 -0.08 9.39
C ARG A 12 30.48 -1.56 9.07
N THR A 13 29.33 -2.06 8.70
CA THR A 13 29.24 -3.36 8.06
C THR A 13 29.08 -3.19 6.55
N CYS A 14 30.19 -3.39 5.87
CA CYS A 14 30.26 -3.52 4.43
C CYS A 14 29.56 -4.82 4.02
N GLY A 15 28.41 -4.74 3.38
CA GLY A 15 27.71 -5.86 2.80
C GLY A 15 28.48 -6.40 1.60
N ARG A 16 29.08 -7.57 1.76
CA ARG A 16 29.79 -8.28 0.69
C ARG A 16 28.76 -8.93 -0.23
N VAL A 17 28.60 -8.38 -1.42
CA VAL A 17 27.85 -9.01 -2.50
C VAL A 17 28.65 -10.22 -2.99
N VAL A 18 28.13 -11.43 -2.82
CA VAL A 18 28.71 -12.65 -3.40
C VAL A 18 28.29 -12.77 -4.86
N PRO A 19 29.23 -12.95 -5.81
CA PRO A 19 28.87 -13.11 -7.20
C PRO A 19 28.25 -14.50 -7.44
N PHE A 20 27.09 -14.50 -8.04
CA PHE A 20 26.41 -15.72 -8.50
C PHE A 20 27.18 -16.25 -9.72
N ARG A 21 27.76 -17.44 -9.58
CA ARG A 21 28.53 -18.12 -10.61
C ARG A 21 27.59 -18.61 -11.70
N ALA A 22 27.77 -18.10 -12.91
CA ALA A 22 27.08 -18.56 -14.10
C ALA A 22 27.37 -20.05 -14.35
N PHE A 23 26.31 -20.86 -14.43
CA PHE A 23 26.37 -22.20 -14.96
C PHE A 23 25.69 -22.19 -16.34
N LEU A 24 26.52 -22.26 -17.38
CA LEU A 24 26.10 -22.49 -18.75
C LEU A 24 25.78 -23.98 -18.89
N LEU A 25 24.63 -24.33 -19.45
CA LEU A 25 24.46 -25.33 -20.51
C LEU A 25 22.99 -25.61 -20.82
N HIS A 26 22.65 -25.34 -22.04
CA HIS A 26 22.03 -26.23 -23.09
C HIS A 26 20.49 -26.28 -23.16
N GLU A 27 20.08 -25.81 -24.35
CA GLU A 27 19.02 -26.33 -25.22
C GLU A 27 17.54 -26.18 -24.81
N GLY A 28 16.87 -25.29 -25.53
CA GLY A 28 15.64 -25.62 -26.28
C GLY A 28 14.42 -26.02 -25.45
N VAL A 29 13.87 -25.11 -24.65
CA VAL A 29 12.44 -25.20 -24.33
C VAL A 29 11.81 -23.93 -24.85
N ILE A 30 11.00 -24.11 -25.91
CA ILE A 30 10.03 -23.11 -26.36
C ILE A 30 9.14 -22.86 -25.17
N CYS A 31 9.41 -21.79 -24.43
CA CYS A 31 8.50 -21.33 -23.40
C CYS A 31 7.34 -20.67 -24.12
N ASP A 32 6.30 -21.46 -24.39
CA ASP A 32 4.99 -20.93 -24.65
C ASP A 32 4.69 -19.94 -23.56
N SER A 33 4.69 -18.66 -23.93
CA SER A 33 4.18 -17.58 -23.10
C SER A 33 2.67 -17.76 -22.96
N LEU A 34 2.29 -18.71 -22.10
CA LEU A 34 0.99 -18.68 -21.44
C LEU A 34 1.01 -17.41 -20.57
N SER A 35 0.60 -16.31 -21.19
CA SER A 35 0.12 -15.14 -20.48
C SER A 35 -1.05 -15.63 -19.63
N THR A 36 -0.72 -16.08 -18.43
CA THR A 36 -1.71 -16.30 -17.39
C THR A 36 -2.28 -14.92 -17.11
N ALA A 37 -3.43 -14.62 -17.71
CA ALA A 37 -4.19 -13.43 -17.38
C ALA A 37 -4.44 -13.51 -15.87
N MET A 38 -3.68 -12.76 -15.09
CA MET A 38 -3.86 -12.71 -13.64
C MET A 38 -5.28 -12.26 -13.39
N GLU A 39 -6.08 -13.10 -12.73
CA GLU A 39 -7.45 -12.74 -12.38
C GLU A 39 -7.43 -11.42 -11.62
N LYS A 40 -8.27 -10.47 -12.09
CA LYS A 40 -8.41 -9.18 -11.44
C LYS A 40 -8.84 -9.37 -9.99
N THR A 41 -8.17 -8.70 -9.07
CA THR A 41 -8.59 -8.65 -7.68
C THR A 41 -9.96 -7.99 -7.53
N LEU A 42 -10.62 -8.20 -6.40
CA LEU A 42 -11.88 -7.52 -6.09
C LEU A 42 -11.76 -5.99 -6.26
N PHE A 43 -10.68 -5.41 -5.75
CA PHE A 43 -10.47 -3.96 -5.83
C PHE A 43 -10.16 -3.47 -7.24
N GLN A 44 -9.50 -4.28 -8.05
CA GLN A 44 -9.32 -3.97 -9.47
C GLN A 44 -10.67 -3.93 -10.20
N LYS A 45 -11.56 -4.89 -9.93
CA LYS A 45 -12.90 -4.92 -10.52
C LYS A 45 -13.74 -3.70 -10.11
N ILE A 46 -13.59 -3.23 -8.86
CA ILE A 46 -14.24 -2.00 -8.40
C ILE A 46 -13.65 -0.78 -9.10
N ALA A 47 -12.31 -0.69 -9.20
CA ALA A 47 -11.62 0.41 -9.88
C ALA A 47 -11.99 0.49 -11.37
N ASP A 48 -12.25 -0.64 -12.01
CA ASP A 48 -12.68 -0.77 -13.40
C ASP A 48 -14.21 -0.62 -13.57
N LYS A 49 -14.95 -0.38 -12.47
CA LYS A 49 -16.43 -0.25 -12.45
C LYS A 49 -17.18 -1.52 -12.87
N GLU A 50 -16.55 -2.67 -12.79
CA GLU A 50 -17.18 -3.98 -13.03
C GLU A 50 -18.07 -4.40 -11.84
N ILE A 51 -17.73 -3.94 -10.64
CA ILE A 51 -18.51 -4.16 -9.41
C ILE A 51 -18.91 -2.80 -8.85
N PRO A 52 -20.20 -2.57 -8.55
CA PRO A 52 -20.67 -1.33 -7.97
C PRO A 52 -20.13 -1.14 -6.55
N SER A 53 -19.81 0.11 -6.20
CA SER A 53 -19.36 0.50 -4.86
C SER A 53 -19.78 1.94 -4.56
N ASP A 54 -19.82 2.31 -3.27
CA ASP A 54 -20.09 3.68 -2.85
C ASP A 54 -18.83 4.54 -3.00
N MET A 55 -18.64 5.08 -4.22
CA MET A 55 -17.48 5.87 -4.61
C MET A 55 -17.51 7.24 -3.97
N VAL A 56 -16.41 7.63 -3.32
CA VAL A 56 -16.25 8.95 -2.70
C VAL A 56 -15.22 9.83 -3.44
N TYR A 57 -14.32 9.21 -4.20
CA TYR A 57 -13.32 9.89 -5.00
C TYR A 57 -12.83 9.01 -6.15
N GLU A 58 -12.53 9.59 -7.31
CA GLU A 58 -11.80 8.91 -8.39
C GLU A 58 -10.97 9.90 -9.21
N ASP A 59 -9.83 9.41 -9.69
CA ASP A 59 -9.00 10.08 -10.68
C ASP A 59 -8.33 9.06 -11.63
N GLU A 60 -7.37 9.49 -12.44
CA GLU A 60 -6.64 8.63 -13.38
C GLU A 60 -5.72 7.59 -12.70
N HIS A 61 -5.34 7.81 -11.43
CA HIS A 61 -4.38 6.98 -10.71
C HIS A 61 -5.02 6.10 -9.63
N CYS A 62 -6.13 6.56 -9.05
CA CYS A 62 -6.74 5.87 -7.91
C CYS A 62 -8.26 6.07 -7.83
N VAL A 63 -8.85 5.23 -7.01
CA VAL A 63 -10.26 5.31 -6.61
C VAL A 63 -10.36 5.24 -5.09
N ALA A 64 -11.38 5.86 -4.52
CA ALA A 64 -11.71 5.67 -3.11
C ALA A 64 -13.21 5.43 -2.94
N PHE A 65 -13.55 4.47 -2.10
CA PHE A 65 -14.93 4.04 -1.84
C PHE A 65 -15.11 3.66 -0.38
N ARG A 66 -16.37 3.68 0.09
CA ARG A 66 -16.70 3.27 1.45
C ARG A 66 -16.53 1.78 1.62
N ASP A 67 -15.96 1.38 2.76
CA ASP A 67 -15.89 -0.03 3.13
C ASP A 67 -17.30 -0.56 3.44
N ILE A 68 -17.61 -1.75 2.93
CA ILE A 68 -18.91 -2.41 3.16
C ILE A 68 -19.06 -2.91 4.61
N SER A 69 -17.93 -3.04 5.33
CA SER A 69 -17.86 -3.51 6.71
C SER A 69 -17.12 -2.47 7.58
N PRO A 70 -17.70 -1.28 7.77
CA PRO A 70 -17.00 -0.15 8.36
C PRO A 70 -16.67 -0.39 9.83
N SER A 71 -15.42 -0.16 10.23
CA SER A 71 -14.96 -0.23 11.63
C SER A 71 -15.10 1.10 12.39
N ALA A 72 -15.55 2.16 11.71
CA ALA A 72 -15.81 3.49 12.27
C ALA A 72 -16.84 4.23 11.42
N PRO A 73 -17.43 5.36 11.90
CA PRO A 73 -18.41 6.15 11.14
C PRO A 73 -17.93 6.57 9.75
N VAL A 74 -16.62 6.82 9.60
CA VAL A 74 -15.95 7.00 8.32
C VAL A 74 -14.90 5.91 8.18
N HIS A 75 -15.08 5.04 7.19
CA HIS A 75 -14.11 4.02 6.80
C HIS A 75 -14.09 3.92 5.29
N ILE A 76 -13.00 4.41 4.69
CA ILE A 76 -12.80 4.51 3.25
C ILE A 76 -11.57 3.71 2.86
N LEU A 77 -11.65 3.06 1.71
CA LEU A 77 -10.55 2.36 1.06
C LEU A 77 -10.08 3.20 -0.13
N LEU A 78 -8.82 3.63 -0.09
CA LEU A 78 -8.16 4.29 -1.21
C LEU A 78 -7.26 3.27 -1.92
N VAL A 79 -7.50 3.06 -3.21
CA VAL A 79 -6.94 1.96 -3.99
C VAL A 79 -6.34 2.50 -5.28
N PRO A 80 -5.10 2.17 -5.66
CA PRO A 80 -4.54 2.51 -6.96
C PRO A 80 -5.21 1.73 -8.08
N ARG A 81 -5.33 2.34 -9.26
CA ARG A 81 -5.76 1.63 -10.48
C ARG A 81 -4.68 0.68 -11.01
N LYS A 82 -3.39 1.01 -10.77
CA LYS A 82 -2.28 0.10 -11.07
C LYS A 82 -2.36 -1.11 -10.15
N PRO A 83 -2.34 -2.35 -10.68
CA PRO A 83 -2.34 -3.55 -9.85
C PRO A 83 -1.00 -3.69 -9.11
N LEU A 84 -0.96 -3.23 -7.88
CA LEU A 84 0.15 -3.35 -6.95
C LEU A 84 -0.33 -4.19 -5.77
N ARG A 85 0.33 -5.29 -5.49
CA ARG A 85 -0.13 -6.26 -4.50
C ARG A 85 -0.18 -5.69 -3.07
N ASP A 86 0.91 -5.04 -2.66
CA ASP A 86 1.09 -4.46 -1.32
C ASP A 86 2.22 -3.44 -1.36
N ILE A 87 2.47 -2.75 -0.24
CA ILE A 87 3.54 -1.74 -0.18
C ILE A 87 4.95 -2.37 -0.26
N ALA A 88 5.11 -3.64 0.18
CA ALA A 88 6.41 -4.32 0.13
C ALA A 88 6.80 -4.73 -1.29
N SER A 89 5.82 -4.87 -2.20
CA SER A 89 6.05 -5.16 -3.62
C SER A 89 6.34 -3.91 -4.46
N ALA A 90 6.18 -2.71 -3.88
CA ALA A 90 6.44 -1.46 -4.57
C ALA A 90 7.94 -1.26 -4.85
N THR A 91 8.24 -0.60 -5.95
CA THR A 91 9.59 -0.25 -6.38
C THR A 91 9.78 1.26 -6.47
N ALA A 92 10.99 1.71 -6.80
CA ALA A 92 11.25 3.13 -7.03
C ALA A 92 10.41 3.72 -8.18
N GLU A 93 9.97 2.90 -9.12
CA GLU A 93 9.08 3.31 -10.22
C GLU A 93 7.68 3.69 -9.73
N ASP A 94 7.27 3.17 -8.57
CA ASP A 94 5.98 3.44 -7.94
C ASP A 94 5.98 4.69 -7.05
N ALA A 95 7.13 5.35 -6.88
CA ALA A 95 7.27 6.47 -5.95
C ALA A 95 6.28 7.62 -6.23
N ALA A 96 6.06 7.97 -7.50
CA ALA A 96 5.10 9.00 -7.89
C ALA A 96 3.67 8.60 -7.52
N LEU A 97 3.28 7.35 -7.79
CA LEU A 97 1.97 6.80 -7.44
C LEU A 97 1.76 6.80 -5.92
N LEU A 98 2.74 6.30 -5.16
CA LEU A 98 2.65 6.24 -3.70
C LEU A 98 2.55 7.65 -3.09
N SER A 99 3.33 8.61 -3.60
CA SER A 99 3.23 10.01 -3.19
C SER A 99 1.84 10.59 -3.48
N HIS A 100 1.30 10.30 -4.66
CA HIS A 100 -0.05 10.71 -5.04
C HIS A 100 -1.11 10.16 -4.07
N LEU A 101 -1.08 8.86 -3.79
CA LEU A 101 -1.99 8.22 -2.84
C LEU A 101 -1.93 8.88 -1.46
N MET A 102 -0.72 9.11 -0.93
CA MET A 102 -0.56 9.72 0.40
C MET A 102 -1.10 11.15 0.47
N LEU A 103 -0.96 11.94 -0.60
CA LEU A 103 -1.57 13.28 -0.67
C LEU A 103 -3.10 13.19 -0.72
N LYS A 104 -3.65 12.22 -1.46
CA LYS A 104 -5.10 12.01 -1.56
C LYS A 104 -5.76 11.59 -0.25
N VAL A 105 -5.03 10.92 0.65
CA VAL A 105 -5.53 10.64 2.01
C VAL A 105 -5.99 11.91 2.70
N GLY A 106 -5.19 12.99 2.66
CA GLY A 106 -5.55 14.27 3.27
C GLY A 106 -6.73 14.96 2.58
N ASP A 107 -6.79 14.90 1.24
CA ASP A 107 -7.88 15.47 0.47
C ASP A 107 -9.21 14.79 0.80
N ILE A 108 -9.22 13.45 0.85
CA ILE A 108 -10.38 12.63 1.19
C ILE A 108 -10.80 12.89 2.63
N ALA A 109 -9.86 12.94 3.57
CA ALA A 109 -10.17 13.22 4.99
C ALA A 109 -10.84 14.59 5.16
N ARG A 110 -10.41 15.61 4.43
CA ARG A 110 -11.08 16.94 4.40
C ARG A 110 -12.48 16.84 3.83
N ALA A 111 -12.64 16.20 2.69
CA ALA A 111 -13.94 16.03 2.04
C ALA A 111 -14.96 15.26 2.91
N GLN A 112 -14.47 14.32 3.74
CA GLN A 112 -15.30 13.56 4.67
C GLN A 112 -15.49 14.22 6.04
N GLY A 113 -14.93 15.40 6.26
CA GLY A 113 -15.10 16.19 7.49
C GLY A 113 -14.38 15.61 8.72
N ILE A 114 -13.37 14.73 8.51
CA ILE A 114 -12.62 14.10 9.61
C ILE A 114 -11.20 14.66 9.79
N ALA A 115 -10.77 15.59 8.93
CA ALA A 115 -9.42 16.12 8.97
C ALA A 115 -9.11 16.87 10.29
N GLU A 116 -10.04 17.72 10.75
CA GLU A 116 -9.86 18.54 11.97
C GLU A 116 -9.87 17.70 13.26
N SER A 117 -10.75 16.70 13.33
CA SER A 117 -10.86 15.81 14.50
C SER A 117 -9.78 14.73 14.53
N GLY A 118 -9.13 14.49 13.41
CA GLY A 118 -8.12 13.46 13.22
C GLY A 118 -8.68 12.12 12.71
N TYR A 119 -7.81 11.37 12.10
CA TYR A 119 -8.12 10.07 11.50
C TYR A 119 -6.90 9.16 11.58
N ARG A 120 -7.09 7.87 11.35
CA ARG A 120 -6.02 6.88 11.23
C ARG A 120 -5.92 6.41 9.79
N THR A 121 -4.69 6.25 9.32
CA THR A 121 -4.37 5.63 8.03
C THR A 121 -3.70 4.29 8.29
N VAL A 122 -4.18 3.23 7.62
CA VAL A 122 -3.64 1.87 7.78
C VAL A 122 -3.34 1.28 6.41
N LEU A 123 -2.14 0.72 6.27
CA LEU A 123 -1.74 -0.10 5.13
C LEU A 123 -1.35 -1.48 5.68
N ASN A 124 -2.14 -2.48 5.35
CA ASN A 124 -1.87 -3.85 5.73
C ASN A 124 -0.97 -4.51 4.69
N THR A 125 -0.01 -5.30 5.13
CA THR A 125 0.92 -6.03 4.26
C THR A 125 1.07 -7.46 4.79
N GLY A 126 0.74 -8.43 3.93
CA GLY A 126 0.83 -9.84 4.25
C GLY A 126 -0.24 -10.33 5.25
N GLU A 127 -0.18 -11.63 5.56
CA GLU A 127 -1.18 -12.32 6.38
C GLU A 127 -1.20 -11.80 7.82
N ASP A 128 -0.04 -11.76 8.48
CA ASP A 128 0.08 -11.26 9.85
C ASP A 128 -0.26 -9.77 9.98
N GLY A 129 -0.13 -9.03 8.89
CA GLY A 129 -0.58 -7.63 8.78
C GLY A 129 -2.08 -7.48 8.56
N GLY A 130 -2.82 -8.59 8.38
CA GLY A 130 -4.27 -8.59 8.15
C GLY A 130 -4.68 -8.15 6.74
N GLN A 131 -3.81 -8.31 5.74
CA GLN A 131 -4.15 -8.02 4.36
C GLN A 131 -5.01 -9.15 3.77
N THR A 132 -6.29 -8.87 3.54
CA THR A 132 -7.25 -9.86 3.03
C THR A 132 -7.36 -9.88 1.50
N VAL A 133 -7.06 -8.75 0.83
CA VAL A 133 -7.09 -8.62 -0.63
C VAL A 133 -5.67 -8.30 -1.13
N PRO A 134 -5.11 -9.10 -2.07
CA PRO A 134 -3.76 -8.89 -2.61
C PRO A 134 -3.74 -7.76 -3.66
N HIS A 135 -4.16 -6.59 -3.26
CA HIS A 135 -4.15 -5.32 -3.98
C HIS A 135 -3.93 -4.21 -2.97
N LEU A 136 -2.93 -3.36 -3.19
CA LEU A 136 -2.61 -2.26 -2.28
C LEU A 136 -3.85 -1.42 -2.01
N HIS A 137 -4.14 -1.20 -0.75
CA HIS A 137 -5.22 -0.33 -0.32
C HIS A 137 -4.85 0.37 0.98
N ILE A 138 -5.32 1.59 1.10
CA ILE A 138 -5.11 2.45 2.26
C ILE A 138 -6.46 2.63 2.94
N HIS A 139 -6.59 2.15 4.17
CA HIS A 139 -7.75 2.46 5.00
C HIS A 139 -7.61 3.88 5.54
N ILE A 140 -8.68 4.66 5.44
CA ILE A 140 -8.84 5.98 6.07
C ILE A 140 -10.00 5.85 7.03
N ILE A 141 -9.69 5.91 8.34
CA ILE A 141 -10.63 5.57 9.40
C ILE A 141 -10.77 6.75 10.34
N GLY A 142 -11.99 7.26 10.54
CA GLY A 142 -12.25 8.43 11.36
C GLY A 142 -13.68 8.53 11.89
N GLY A 143 -14.00 9.68 12.48
CA GLY A 143 -15.33 9.95 13.04
C GLY A 143 -15.52 9.39 14.46
N ARG A 144 -14.49 8.86 15.09
CA ARG A 144 -14.42 8.48 16.51
C ARG A 144 -13.00 8.57 17.04
N SER A 145 -12.84 8.61 18.34
CA SER A 145 -11.52 8.49 18.97
C SER A 145 -10.93 7.10 18.73
N MET A 146 -9.65 7.05 18.36
CA MET A 146 -8.87 5.84 18.16
C MET A 146 -8.02 5.57 19.39
N GLN A 147 -7.93 4.29 19.77
CA GLN A 147 -7.11 3.87 20.91
C GLN A 147 -5.69 3.51 20.45
N TRP A 148 -4.79 3.41 21.43
CA TRP A 148 -3.44 2.87 21.28
C TRP A 148 -3.26 1.72 22.28
N PRO A 149 -2.67 0.59 21.90
CA PRO A 149 -2.10 0.22 20.59
C PRO A 149 -3.16 0.09 19.48
N PRO A 150 -2.74 0.12 18.19
CA PRO A 150 -3.66 0.17 17.06
C PRO A 150 -4.37 -1.15 16.75
N GLY A 151 -3.94 -2.26 17.30
CA GLY A 151 -4.51 -3.59 17.12
C GLY A 151 -4.39 -4.43 18.34
#